data_aae9d036874095f493a4fa038ae7f273
#
_entry.id   aae9d036874095f493a4fa038ae7f273
#
_cell.length_a   1.000
_cell.length_b   1.000
_cell.length_c   1.000
_cell.angle_alpha   90.00
_cell.angle_beta   90.00
_cell.angle_gamma   90.00
#
_symmetry.space_group_name_H-M   'P 1'
#
loop_
_entity.id
_entity.type
_entity.pdbx_description
1 polymer ?
#
loop_
_entity_poly.entity_id
_entity_poly.type
_entity_poly.pdbx_seq_one_letter_code
_entity_poly.pdbx_strand_id
1 'polypeptide(L)'
;MYKRIILRFFLVLYLMHSTSNADDQLYYKIGFYDYKHETGGLLFNIKKVSDNTYNVLNFGELTQIYEFNAIFDKENKFSKGEEIKKREEYAIYLSSGLQKVINFNDHLSLVPSFSVGLYESFDEGKKMGFPIEFKSEVELYFNFSPDSYLGLTWHHISNANIGHKNPGSDSILFNITSNF
;
A
#
# COMPACT_ATOMS: atom_id res chain seq x y z
N MET A 1 -9.06 1.29 22.64
CA MET A 1 -8.01 1.37 21.64
C MET A 1 -8.56 1.50 20.23
N TYR A 2 -9.40 0.61 19.74
CA TYR A 2 -10.01 0.63 18.39
C TYR A 2 -10.64 1.98 17.97
N LYS A 3 -11.33 2.69 18.87
CA LYS A 3 -11.93 4.00 18.57
C LYS A 3 -10.92 5.05 18.09
N ARG A 4 -9.69 5.03 18.61
CA ARG A 4 -8.63 5.97 18.20
C ARG A 4 -8.05 5.63 16.82
N ILE A 5 -7.92 4.33 16.50
CA ILE A 5 -7.47 3.86 15.19
C ILE A 5 -8.51 4.21 14.14
N ILE A 6 -9.77 3.89 14.40
CA ILE A 6 -10.90 4.22 13.51
C ILE A 6 -10.97 5.73 13.26
N LEU A 7 -10.84 6.55 14.31
CA LEU A 7 -10.87 8.00 14.17
C LEU A 7 -9.70 8.53 13.30
N ARG A 8 -8.49 8.00 13.50
CA ARG A 8 -7.32 8.35 12.68
C ARG A 8 -7.50 7.93 11.22
N PHE A 9 -8.06 6.74 10.98
CA PHE A 9 -8.40 6.26 9.65
C PHE A 9 -9.36 7.21 8.92
N PHE A 10 -10.47 7.58 9.56
CA PHE A 10 -11.41 8.53 8.96
C PHE A 10 -10.82 9.93 8.79
N LEU A 11 -9.95 10.38 9.69
CA LEU A 11 -9.25 11.64 9.54
C LEU A 11 -8.33 11.65 8.31
N VAL A 12 -7.57 10.56 8.09
CA VAL A 12 -6.71 10.43 6.89
C VAL A 12 -7.54 10.38 5.63
N LEU A 13 -8.63 9.59 5.62
CA LEU A 13 -9.58 9.56 4.51
C LEU A 13 -10.11 10.96 4.19
N TYR A 14 -10.56 11.68 5.21
CA TYR A 14 -11.07 13.05 5.06
C TYR A 14 -9.99 13.98 4.50
N LEU A 15 -8.76 13.93 5.02
CA LEU A 15 -7.65 14.74 4.53
C LEU A 15 -7.30 14.42 3.08
N MET A 16 -7.25 13.14 2.69
CA MET A 16 -6.98 12.76 1.30
C MET A 16 -8.07 13.27 0.34
N HIS A 17 -9.34 13.23 0.75
CA HIS A 17 -10.43 13.77 -0.05
C HIS A 17 -10.46 15.29 -0.07
N SER A 18 -10.29 15.95 1.09
CA SER A 18 -10.38 17.41 1.19
C SER A 18 -9.24 18.17 0.49
N THR A 19 -8.11 17.50 0.28
CA THR A 19 -6.95 18.05 -0.46
C THR A 19 -6.91 17.60 -1.91
N SER A 20 -7.94 16.89 -2.40
CA SER A 20 -8.00 16.41 -3.76
C SER A 20 -8.39 17.56 -4.70
N ASN A 21 -7.60 17.78 -5.74
CA ASN A 21 -7.97 18.62 -6.85
C ASN A 21 -8.95 17.86 -7.77
N ALA A 22 -9.63 18.56 -8.67
CA ALA A 22 -10.61 17.94 -9.56
C ALA A 22 -10.01 16.86 -10.48
N ASP A 23 -8.71 16.95 -10.76
CA ASP A 23 -7.98 16.04 -11.66
C ASP A 23 -7.23 14.91 -10.92
N ASP A 24 -7.25 14.91 -9.57
CA ASP A 24 -6.63 13.84 -8.78
C ASP A 24 -7.46 12.55 -8.86
N GLN A 25 -6.78 11.42 -9.02
CA GLN A 25 -7.41 10.10 -9.06
C GLN A 25 -7.22 9.35 -7.75
N LEU A 26 -8.29 8.72 -7.25
CA LEU A 26 -8.27 7.90 -6.05
C LEU A 26 -8.49 6.43 -6.40
N TYR A 27 -7.61 5.58 -5.88
CA TYR A 27 -7.64 4.13 -6.06
C TYR A 27 -7.80 3.45 -4.70
N TYR A 28 -8.70 2.46 -4.65
CA TYR A 28 -8.94 1.65 -3.47
C TYR A 28 -8.52 0.21 -3.75
N LYS A 29 -7.65 -0.34 -2.92
CA LYS A 29 -7.13 -1.69 -3.10
C LYS A 29 -7.35 -2.50 -1.82
N ILE A 30 -7.58 -3.79 -1.99
CA ILE A 30 -7.64 -4.76 -0.90
C ILE A 30 -6.79 -5.97 -1.25
N GLY A 31 -6.13 -6.55 -0.27
CA GLY A 31 -5.30 -7.71 -0.54
C GLY A 31 -4.74 -8.39 0.69
N PHE A 32 -3.76 -9.24 0.43
CA PHE A 32 -3.10 -10.06 1.44
C PHE A 32 -1.79 -9.42 1.85
N TYR A 33 -1.67 -9.15 3.15
CA TYR A 33 -0.47 -8.62 3.76
C TYR A 33 0.52 -9.73 4.07
N ASP A 34 1.79 -9.48 3.76
CA ASP A 34 2.96 -10.29 4.15
C ASP A 34 2.83 -11.80 3.86
N TYR A 35 2.30 -12.12 2.68
CA TYR A 35 1.97 -13.50 2.27
C TYR A 35 3.14 -14.49 2.32
N LYS A 36 4.39 -14.01 2.27
CA LYS A 36 5.60 -14.87 2.36
C LYS A 36 5.91 -15.36 3.76
N HIS A 37 5.41 -14.68 4.80
CA HIS A 37 5.69 -15.02 6.18
C HIS A 37 4.55 -15.78 6.87
N GLU A 38 3.65 -16.40 6.07
CA GLU A 38 2.51 -17.21 6.54
C GLU A 38 1.53 -16.45 7.44
N THR A 39 1.59 -15.13 7.43
CA THR A 39 0.64 -14.28 8.13
C THR A 39 -0.55 -14.04 7.22
N GLY A 40 -1.74 -14.42 7.65
CA GLY A 40 -2.99 -14.29 6.86
C GLY A 40 -3.59 -12.89 6.96
N GLY A 41 -2.77 -11.84 6.93
CA GLY A 41 -3.22 -10.47 7.12
C GLY A 41 -4.00 -9.91 5.93
N LEU A 42 -4.89 -8.95 6.24
CA LEU A 42 -5.57 -8.14 5.25
C LEU A 42 -4.91 -6.77 5.18
N LEU A 43 -4.83 -6.25 3.97
CA LEU A 43 -4.31 -4.92 3.68
C LEU A 43 -5.33 -4.13 2.88
N PHE A 44 -5.67 -2.94 3.38
CA PHE A 44 -6.41 -1.93 2.64
C PHE A 44 -5.45 -0.82 2.26
N ASN A 45 -5.44 -0.46 0.98
CA ASN A 45 -4.65 0.65 0.47
C ASN A 45 -5.56 1.68 -0.20
N ILE A 46 -5.27 2.95 0.07
CA ILE A 46 -5.82 4.09 -0.65
C ILE A 46 -4.65 4.80 -1.27
N LYS A 47 -4.68 4.92 -2.59
CA LYS A 47 -3.66 5.60 -3.38
C LYS A 47 -4.28 6.80 -4.07
N LYS A 48 -3.74 7.96 -3.81
CA LYS A 48 -4.04 9.20 -4.51
C LYS A 48 -2.95 9.45 -5.54
N VAL A 49 -3.33 9.59 -6.79
CA VAL A 49 -2.45 10.00 -7.89
C VAL A 49 -2.74 11.47 -8.16
N SER A 50 -1.75 12.32 -7.98
CA SER A 50 -1.84 13.76 -8.18
C SER A 50 -1.70 14.09 -9.66
N ASP A 51 -2.18 15.26 -10.06
CA ASP A 51 -1.93 15.88 -11.36
C ASP A 51 -0.48 16.38 -11.52
N ASN A 52 0.28 16.44 -10.41
CA ASN A 52 1.68 16.87 -10.43
C ASN A 52 2.57 15.83 -11.12
N THR A 53 3.25 16.26 -12.17
CA THR A 53 4.22 15.46 -12.91
C THR A 53 5.60 16.08 -12.87
N TYR A 54 6.62 15.23 -12.89
CA TYR A 54 8.04 15.60 -12.85
C TYR A 54 8.80 14.94 -13.97
N ASN A 55 9.53 15.71 -14.74
CA ASN A 55 10.42 15.18 -15.77
C ASN A 55 11.77 14.85 -15.15
N VAL A 56 12.07 13.56 -15.01
CA VAL A 56 13.30 13.07 -14.42
C VAL A 56 14.20 12.51 -15.52
N LEU A 57 15.44 13.02 -15.60
CA LEU A 57 16.44 12.58 -16.57
C LEU A 57 16.54 11.05 -16.64
N ASN A 58 16.44 10.50 -17.85
CA ASN A 58 16.47 9.07 -18.18
C ASN A 58 15.22 8.25 -17.77
N PHE A 59 14.32 8.78 -16.93
CA PHE A 59 13.09 8.08 -16.55
C PHE A 59 11.85 8.64 -17.26
N GLY A 60 11.94 9.87 -17.82
CA GLY A 60 10.81 10.58 -18.44
C GLY A 60 9.88 11.16 -17.39
N GLU A 61 8.59 11.22 -17.75
CA GLU A 61 7.55 11.79 -16.87
C GLU A 61 7.17 10.80 -15.78
N LEU A 62 7.21 11.29 -14.52
CA LEU A 62 6.79 10.59 -13.32
C LEU A 62 5.68 11.38 -12.63
N THR A 63 4.67 10.68 -12.13
CA THR A 63 3.52 11.27 -11.44
C THR A 63 3.66 11.09 -9.93
N GLN A 64 3.32 12.11 -9.18
CA GLN A 64 3.34 12.05 -7.71
C GLN A 64 2.20 11.22 -7.17
N ILE A 65 2.50 10.41 -6.16
CA ILE A 65 1.53 9.57 -5.45
C ILE A 65 1.59 9.81 -3.95
N TYR A 66 0.44 9.63 -3.30
CA TYR A 66 0.30 9.57 -1.85
C TYR A 66 -0.49 8.32 -1.51
N GLU A 67 -0.08 7.62 -0.45
CA GLU A 67 -0.71 6.36 -0.10
C GLU A 67 -0.94 6.24 1.39
N PHE A 68 -2.06 5.62 1.71
CA PHE A 68 -2.40 5.16 3.04
C PHE A 68 -2.65 3.66 3.01
N ASN A 69 -1.95 2.92 3.87
CA ASN A 69 -2.16 1.50 4.06
C ASN A 69 -2.64 1.25 5.49
N ALA A 70 -3.74 0.50 5.63
CA ALA A 70 -4.22 -0.03 6.89
C ALA A 70 -4.05 -1.55 6.88
N ILE A 71 -3.28 -2.05 7.84
CA ILE A 71 -2.84 -3.44 7.92
C ILE A 71 -3.54 -4.08 9.10
N PHE A 72 -4.15 -5.25 8.85
CA PHE A 72 -4.85 -6.07 9.84
C PHE A 72 -4.30 -7.49 9.73
N ASP A 73 -3.45 -7.86 10.66
CA ASP A 73 -2.82 -9.18 10.66
C ASP A 73 -3.25 -10.01 11.87
N LYS A 74 -3.45 -11.31 11.65
CA LYS A 74 -3.75 -12.28 12.70
C LYS A 74 -2.77 -13.42 12.61
N GLU A 75 -1.78 -13.40 13.46
CA GLU A 75 -0.83 -14.51 13.58
C GLU A 75 -1.36 -15.54 14.58
N ASN A 76 -1.62 -16.77 14.12
CA ASN A 76 -1.88 -17.92 14.98
C ASN A 76 -0.62 -18.79 15.00
N LYS A 77 0.12 -18.80 16.11
CA LYS A 77 1.24 -19.73 16.30
C LYS A 77 0.76 -21.04 16.89
N PHE A 78 0.98 -22.14 16.17
CA PHE A 78 0.73 -23.49 16.65
C PHE A 78 2.05 -24.20 16.94
N SER A 79 2.15 -24.88 18.09
CA SER A 79 3.22 -25.83 18.35
C SER A 79 2.61 -27.15 18.78
N LYS A 80 2.97 -28.23 18.10
CA LYS A 80 2.48 -29.59 18.35
C LYS A 80 0.96 -29.74 18.28
N GLY A 81 0.28 -28.91 17.44
CA GLY A 81 -1.16 -28.90 17.29
C GLY A 81 -1.94 -28.11 18.35
N GLU A 82 -1.26 -27.51 19.32
CA GLU A 82 -1.86 -26.59 20.29
C GLU A 82 -1.57 -25.15 19.93
N GLU A 83 -2.59 -24.28 20.05
CA GLU A 83 -2.45 -22.84 19.83
C GLU A 83 -1.63 -22.22 20.98
N ILE A 84 -0.37 -21.79 20.68
CA ILE A 84 0.52 -21.21 21.69
C ILE A 84 0.27 -19.72 21.86
N LYS A 85 -0.04 -19.00 20.78
CA LYS A 85 -0.18 -17.55 20.80
C LYS A 85 -1.11 -17.08 19.70
N LYS A 86 -2.14 -16.33 20.10
CA LYS A 86 -2.96 -15.49 19.23
C LYS A 86 -2.40 -14.10 19.25
N ARG A 87 -2.07 -13.55 18.10
CA ARG A 87 -1.58 -12.20 17.98
C ARG A 87 -2.42 -11.48 16.93
N GLU A 88 -3.09 -10.40 17.36
CA GLU A 88 -3.75 -9.48 16.44
C GLU A 88 -2.85 -8.27 16.25
N GLU A 89 -2.47 -8.01 15.02
CA GLU A 89 -1.57 -6.92 14.65
C GLU A 89 -2.31 -5.89 13.84
N TYR A 90 -2.09 -4.64 14.21
CA TYR A 90 -2.59 -3.50 13.45
C TYR A 90 -1.43 -2.59 13.14
N ALA A 91 -1.33 -2.15 11.90
CA ALA A 91 -0.33 -1.17 11.50
C ALA A 91 -0.90 -0.21 10.47
N ILE A 92 -0.28 0.95 10.38
CA ILE A 92 -0.53 1.93 9.33
C ILE A 92 0.78 2.28 8.64
N TYR A 93 0.69 2.57 7.34
CA TYR A 93 1.80 3.09 6.57
C TYR A 93 1.30 4.26 5.72
N LEU A 94 1.90 5.43 5.92
CA LEU A 94 1.64 6.65 5.17
C LEU A 94 2.86 6.96 4.34
N SER A 95 2.70 7.13 3.02
CA SER A 95 3.83 7.39 2.14
C SER A 95 3.52 8.39 1.03
N SER A 96 4.59 8.97 0.51
CA SER A 96 4.58 9.75 -0.73
C SER A 96 5.69 9.25 -1.64
N GLY A 97 5.46 9.30 -2.94
CA GLY A 97 6.39 8.75 -3.91
C GLY A 97 6.08 9.17 -5.33
N LEU A 98 6.66 8.43 -6.26
CA LEU A 98 6.52 8.66 -7.68
C LEU A 98 6.16 7.34 -8.38
N GLN A 99 5.36 7.44 -9.43
CA GLN A 99 5.01 6.32 -10.31
C GLN A 99 5.23 6.69 -11.77
N LYS A 100 5.37 5.65 -12.59
CA LYS A 100 5.38 5.77 -14.05
C LYS A 100 4.34 4.87 -14.66
N VAL A 101 3.53 5.39 -15.58
CA VAL A 101 2.64 4.55 -16.38
C VAL A 101 3.35 4.12 -17.65
N ILE A 102 3.37 2.82 -17.91
CA ILE A 102 3.93 2.19 -19.12
C ILE A 102 2.81 1.43 -19.80
N ASN A 103 2.28 2.00 -20.88
CA ASN A 103 1.23 1.37 -21.65
C ASN A 103 1.83 0.41 -22.69
N PHE A 104 1.47 -0.86 -22.63
CA PHE A 104 1.83 -1.84 -23.65
C PHE A 104 0.86 -1.81 -24.82
N ASN A 105 -0.42 -1.58 -24.52
CA ASN A 105 -1.50 -1.38 -25.50
C ASN A 105 -2.69 -0.73 -24.77
N ASP A 106 -3.83 -0.60 -25.46
CA ASP A 106 -5.04 0.03 -24.92
C ASP A 106 -5.67 -0.74 -23.74
N HIS A 107 -5.30 -2.02 -23.56
CA HIS A 107 -5.86 -2.89 -22.53
C HIS A 107 -4.90 -3.22 -21.39
N LEU A 108 -3.61 -3.00 -21.57
CA LEU A 108 -2.61 -3.45 -20.60
C LEU A 108 -1.59 -2.36 -20.30
N SER A 109 -1.47 -2.04 -19.01
CA SER A 109 -0.49 -1.09 -18.50
C SER A 109 0.26 -1.66 -17.30
N LEU A 110 1.54 -1.29 -17.18
CA LEU A 110 2.40 -1.57 -16.03
C LEU A 110 2.70 -0.25 -15.34
N VAL A 111 2.56 -0.21 -14.02
CA VAL A 111 2.80 1.00 -13.22
C VAL A 111 3.78 0.69 -12.09
N PRO A 112 5.10 0.75 -12.35
CA PRO A 112 6.08 0.75 -11.29
C PRO A 112 6.01 2.04 -10.47
N SER A 113 6.17 1.92 -9.15
CA SER A 113 6.26 3.05 -8.25
C SER A 113 7.27 2.81 -7.12
N PHE A 114 7.76 3.91 -6.57
CA PHE A 114 8.61 3.93 -5.39
C PHE A 114 8.16 5.04 -4.46
N SER A 115 8.02 4.73 -3.17
CA SER A 115 7.62 5.69 -2.16
C SER A 115 8.42 5.52 -0.87
N VAL A 116 8.43 6.59 -0.07
CA VAL A 116 8.98 6.61 1.28
C VAL A 116 7.90 7.08 2.23
N GLY A 117 7.84 6.50 3.41
CA GLY A 117 6.76 6.80 4.35
C GLY A 117 7.05 6.44 5.78
N LEU A 118 6.06 6.68 6.62
CA LEU A 118 6.07 6.39 8.05
C LEU A 118 5.23 5.14 8.32
N TYR A 119 5.84 4.17 8.95
CA TYR A 119 5.20 2.95 9.39
C TYR A 119 5.05 2.95 10.91
N GLU A 120 3.83 2.73 11.39
CA GLU A 120 3.54 2.61 12.81
C GLU A 120 2.74 1.32 13.05
N SER A 121 3.27 0.45 13.88
CA SER A 121 2.56 -0.74 14.36
C SER A 121 1.99 -0.51 15.75
N PHE A 122 0.76 -0.96 15.95
CA PHE A 122 0.06 -0.89 17.22
C PHE A 122 0.09 -2.24 17.90
N ASP A 123 0.08 -2.22 19.24
CA ASP A 123 0.16 -3.41 20.08
C ASP A 123 1.48 -4.19 19.92
N GLU A 124 1.39 -5.47 19.72
CA GLU A 124 2.53 -6.34 19.48
C GLU A 124 2.85 -6.53 17.99
N GLY A 125 2.39 -5.62 17.11
CA GLY A 125 2.51 -5.67 15.68
C GLY A 125 3.92 -5.88 15.13
N LYS A 126 4.04 -6.24 13.85
CA LYS A 126 5.32 -6.43 13.17
C LYS A 126 6.16 -5.16 13.27
N LYS A 127 7.20 -5.21 14.09
CA LYS A 127 8.12 -4.09 14.25
C LYS A 127 9.14 -4.11 13.12
N MET A 128 9.03 -3.16 12.23
CA MET A 128 9.92 -3.02 11.07
C MET A 128 11.35 -2.60 11.45
N GLY A 129 11.56 -2.13 12.69
CA GLY A 129 12.90 -1.80 13.21
C GLY A 129 13.31 -0.35 13.00
N PHE A 130 12.62 0.38 12.15
CA PHE A 130 12.76 1.82 11.91
C PHE A 130 11.40 2.39 11.49
N PRO A 131 11.06 3.63 11.87
CA PRO A 131 9.76 4.20 11.54
C PRO A 131 9.63 4.65 10.09
N ILE A 132 10.76 4.92 9.42
CA ILE A 132 10.78 5.30 8.00
C ILE A 132 11.00 4.03 7.19
N GLU A 133 10.07 3.75 6.27
CA GLU A 133 10.10 2.59 5.39
C GLU A 133 10.00 3.03 3.94
N PHE A 134 10.64 2.26 3.07
CA PHE A 134 10.56 2.41 1.62
C PHE A 134 9.59 1.36 1.07
N LYS A 135 8.82 1.74 0.07
CA LYS A 135 7.94 0.83 -0.65
C LYS A 135 8.28 0.82 -2.13
N SER A 136 8.57 -0.36 -2.66
CA SER A 136 8.62 -0.63 -4.09
C SER A 136 7.33 -1.33 -4.50
N GLU A 137 6.68 -0.87 -5.54
CA GLU A 137 5.40 -1.40 -5.99
C GLU A 137 5.40 -1.58 -7.51
N VAL A 138 4.74 -2.62 -7.97
CA VAL A 138 4.43 -2.86 -9.37
C VAL A 138 2.96 -3.20 -9.49
N GLU A 139 2.24 -2.43 -10.32
CA GLU A 139 0.82 -2.64 -10.61
C GLU A 139 0.65 -3.04 -12.07
N LEU A 140 -0.19 -4.01 -12.31
CA LEU A 140 -0.61 -4.42 -13.64
C LEU A 140 -2.10 -4.11 -13.80
N TYR A 141 -2.44 -3.24 -14.74
CA TYR A 141 -3.81 -2.84 -15.05
C TYR A 141 -4.31 -3.49 -16.32
N PHE A 142 -5.50 -4.08 -16.24
CA PHE A 142 -6.27 -4.61 -17.37
C PHE A 142 -7.49 -3.73 -17.60
N ASN A 143 -7.46 -2.95 -18.66
CA ASN A 143 -8.58 -2.07 -19.07
C ASN A 143 -9.54 -2.88 -19.94
N PHE A 144 -10.78 -3.09 -19.51
CA PHE A 144 -11.82 -3.75 -20.32
C PHE A 144 -12.84 -2.77 -20.87
N SER A 145 -12.83 -1.52 -20.40
CA SER A 145 -13.52 -0.39 -21.00
C SER A 145 -12.75 0.88 -20.70
N PRO A 146 -13.07 2.02 -21.35
CA PRO A 146 -12.43 3.30 -21.07
C PRO A 146 -12.47 3.72 -19.60
N ASP A 147 -13.53 3.29 -18.89
CA ASP A 147 -13.82 3.72 -17.52
C ASP A 147 -13.71 2.60 -16.48
N SER A 148 -13.28 1.39 -16.90
CA SER A 148 -13.24 0.24 -16.00
C SER A 148 -11.97 -0.59 -16.18
N TYR A 149 -11.32 -0.89 -15.07
CA TYR A 149 -10.12 -1.74 -15.06
C TYR A 149 -10.05 -2.64 -13.83
N LEU A 150 -9.31 -3.71 -13.97
CA LEU A 150 -8.86 -4.60 -12.90
C LEU A 150 -7.37 -4.37 -12.68
N GLY A 151 -6.97 -4.13 -11.44
CA GLY A 151 -5.56 -4.01 -11.07
C GLY A 151 -5.10 -5.17 -10.20
N LEU A 152 -3.89 -5.64 -10.49
CA LEU A 152 -3.13 -6.55 -9.64
C LEU A 152 -1.86 -5.84 -9.21
N THR A 153 -1.68 -5.70 -7.91
CA THR A 153 -0.54 -4.98 -7.31
C THR A 153 0.30 -5.95 -6.49
N TRP A 154 1.61 -5.92 -6.69
CA TRP A 154 2.57 -6.45 -5.75
C TRP A 154 3.39 -5.32 -5.17
N HIS A 155 3.62 -5.32 -3.85
CA HIS A 155 4.54 -4.38 -3.23
C HIS A 155 5.41 -5.02 -2.14
N HIS A 156 6.56 -4.40 -1.93
CA HIS A 156 7.50 -4.70 -0.88
C HIS A 156 7.75 -3.45 -0.04
N ILE A 157 7.63 -3.57 1.28
CA ILE A 157 7.96 -2.52 2.26
C ILE A 157 9.17 -2.97 3.07
N SER A 158 10.19 -2.10 3.19
CA SER A 158 11.38 -2.36 3.98
C SER A 158 12.13 -1.08 4.33
N ASN A 159 12.96 -1.11 5.38
CA ASN A 159 13.78 0.04 5.76
C ASN A 159 15.18 0.06 5.12
N ALA A 160 15.42 -0.74 4.09
CA ALA A 160 16.72 -0.83 3.39
C ALA A 160 17.92 -1.10 4.34
N ASN A 161 17.69 -1.79 5.48
CA ASN A 161 18.68 -2.05 6.52
C ASN A 161 19.22 -0.79 7.25
N ILE A 162 18.50 0.32 7.22
CA ILE A 162 18.85 1.52 8.01
C ILE A 162 18.55 1.30 9.49
N GLY A 163 17.53 0.49 9.82
CA GLY A 163 17.16 0.16 11.19
C GLY A 163 17.94 -1.00 11.78
N HIS A 164 17.69 -1.30 13.08
CA HIS A 164 18.32 -2.43 13.79
C HIS A 164 17.94 -3.79 13.22
N LYS A 165 16.82 -3.88 12.53
CA LYS A 165 16.33 -5.07 11.81
C LYS A 165 15.50 -4.62 10.62
N ASN A 166 15.44 -5.47 9.61
CA ASN A 166 14.65 -5.25 8.41
C ASN A 166 13.92 -6.54 8.02
N PRO A 167 12.80 -6.87 8.67
CA PRO A 167 12.06 -8.08 8.33
C PRO A 167 11.41 -8.02 6.95
N GLY A 168 11.18 -6.81 6.44
CA GLY A 168 10.46 -6.60 5.19
C GLY A 168 9.00 -7.10 5.23
N SER A 169 8.22 -6.77 4.23
CA SER A 169 6.85 -7.24 4.05
C SER A 169 6.49 -7.26 2.58
N ASP A 170 5.97 -8.38 2.09
CA ASP A 170 5.51 -8.54 0.71
C ASP A 170 3.99 -8.71 0.67
N SER A 171 3.29 -7.92 -0.15
CA SER A 171 1.83 -7.95 -0.21
C SER A 171 1.33 -8.03 -1.65
N ILE A 172 0.16 -8.63 -1.84
CA ILE A 172 -0.55 -8.69 -3.10
C ILE A 172 -1.93 -8.08 -2.90
N LEU A 173 -2.28 -7.10 -3.75
CA LEU A 173 -3.56 -6.42 -3.68
C LEU A 173 -4.28 -6.46 -5.02
N PHE A 174 -5.59 -6.31 -4.94
CA PHE A 174 -6.49 -6.20 -6.08
C PHE A 174 -7.25 -4.88 -5.98
N ASN A 175 -7.49 -4.26 -7.10
CA ASN A 175 -8.43 -3.15 -7.23
C ASN A 175 -9.35 -3.39 -8.42
N ILE A 176 -10.57 -2.93 -8.27
CA ILE A 176 -11.53 -2.82 -9.35
C ILE A 176 -12.02 -1.38 -9.31
N THR A 177 -11.83 -0.66 -10.37
CA THR A 177 -12.33 0.71 -10.49
C THR A 177 -13.27 0.79 -11.67
N SER A 178 -14.40 1.46 -11.44
CA SER A 178 -15.33 1.87 -12.45
C SER A 178 -15.62 3.35 -12.21
N ASN A 179 -15.33 4.20 -13.17
CA ASN A 179 -15.74 5.60 -13.10
C ASN A 179 -17.25 5.62 -13.37
N PHE A 180 -18.03 6.04 -12.39
CA PHE A 180 -19.47 6.23 -12.49
C PHE A 180 -19.78 7.67 -12.92
#